data_a07b012ac1a5a30d3cf49edb8a7a3ec9
#
_entry.id   a07b012ac1a5a30d3cf49edb8a7a3ec9
#
_cell.length_a   1.000
_cell.length_b   1.000
_cell.length_c   1.000
_cell.angle_alpha   90.00
_cell.angle_beta   90.00
_cell.angle_gamma   90.00
#
_symmetry.space_group_name_H-M   'P 1'
#
loop_
_entity.id
_entity.type
_entity.pdbx_description
1 polymer ?
#
loop_
_entity_poly.entity_id
_entity_poly.type
_entity_poly.pdbx_seq_one_letter_code
_entity_poly.pdbx_strand_id
1 'polypeptide(L)' 'MKMFEQQYDGESICDVPRDVHEAFSSTFNPVIRNIPVDEYGFQQGTFTITIQWSPE' A
#
# COMPACT_ATOMS: atom_id res chain seq x y z
N MET A 1 11.81 -0.53 -1.80
CA MET A 1 10.95 -1.46 -2.58
C MET A 1 9.56 -0.86 -2.71
N LYS A 2 9.09 -0.72 -3.92
CA LYS A 2 7.74 -0.20 -4.16
C LYS A 2 6.73 -1.31 -3.93
N MET A 3 5.78 -1.07 -3.06
CA MET A 3 4.73 -2.03 -2.75
C MET A 3 3.44 -1.74 -3.51
N PHE A 4 3.17 -0.47 -3.75
CA PHE A 4 1.90 -0.05 -4.33
C PHE A 4 2.03 1.34 -4.92
N GLU A 5 1.46 1.53 -6.11
CA GLU A 5 1.35 2.84 -6.75
C GLU A 5 0.13 2.83 -7.64
N GLN A 6 -0.74 3.82 -7.49
CA GLN A 6 -1.96 3.92 -8.26
C GLN A 6 -2.36 5.38 -8.38
N GLN A 7 -2.93 5.73 -9.53
CA GLN A 7 -3.52 7.04 -9.74
C GLN A 7 -5.05 6.93 -9.66
N TYR A 8 -5.67 7.94 -9.09
CA TYR A 8 -7.11 7.97 -8.89
C TYR A 8 -7.67 9.26 -9.45
N ASP A 9 -8.83 9.17 -10.05
CA ASP A 9 -9.62 10.34 -10.44
C ASP A 9 -10.74 10.58 -9.40
N GLY A 10 -11.63 11.55 -9.70
CA GLY A 10 -12.71 11.89 -8.78
C GLY A 10 -13.72 10.78 -8.55
N GLU A 11 -13.80 9.80 -9.45
CA GLU A 11 -14.73 8.68 -9.30
C GLU A 11 -14.05 7.51 -8.57
N SER A 12 -12.82 7.20 -8.93
CA SER A 12 -12.12 6.04 -8.38
C SER A 12 -11.51 6.28 -7.01
N ILE A 13 -11.44 7.54 -6.54
CA ILE A 13 -10.83 7.87 -5.26
C ILE A 13 -11.50 7.14 -4.09
N CYS A 14 -12.76 6.77 -4.22
CA CYS A 14 -13.47 6.05 -3.17
C CYS A 14 -12.96 4.62 -2.97
N ASP A 15 -12.18 4.10 -3.91
CA ASP A 15 -11.60 2.76 -3.81
C ASP A 15 -10.29 2.74 -3.01
N VAL A 16 -9.76 3.90 -2.61
CA VAL A 16 -8.47 3.99 -1.93
C VAL A 16 -8.40 3.12 -0.66
N PRO A 17 -9.39 3.15 0.24
CA PRO A 17 -9.29 2.33 1.45
C PRO A 17 -9.18 0.84 1.15
N ARG A 18 -9.92 0.34 0.16
CA ARG A 18 -9.85 -1.05 -0.26
C ARG A 18 -8.49 -1.37 -0.86
N ASP A 19 -8.02 -0.51 -1.77
CA ASP A 19 -6.78 -0.77 -2.49
C ASP A 19 -5.58 -0.72 -1.56
N VAL A 20 -5.57 0.19 -0.59
CA VAL A 20 -4.52 0.25 0.42
C VAL A 20 -4.55 -0.99 1.31
N HIS A 21 -5.74 -1.43 1.72
CA HIS A 21 -5.89 -2.66 2.49
C HIS A 21 -5.32 -3.85 1.72
N GLU A 22 -5.65 -3.97 0.45
CA GLU A 22 -5.17 -5.05 -0.40
C GLU A 22 -3.66 -4.99 -0.62
N ALA A 23 -3.08 -3.78 -0.63
CA ALA A 23 -1.64 -3.62 -0.78
C ALA A 23 -0.85 -4.26 0.38
N PHE A 24 -1.47 -4.38 1.55
CA PHE A 24 -0.87 -5.03 2.71
C PHE A 24 -1.29 -6.49 2.88
N SER A 25 -2.10 -7.00 1.96
CA SER A 25 -2.54 -8.39 2.00
C SER A 25 -1.61 -9.27 1.17
N SER A 26 -1.06 -10.33 1.77
CA SER A 26 -0.20 -11.26 1.05
C SER A 26 -0.94 -12.02 -0.05
N THR A 27 -2.28 -12.05 0.02
CA THR A 27 -3.10 -12.67 -1.02
C THR A 27 -3.13 -11.83 -2.30
N PHE A 28 -3.29 -10.51 -2.15
CA PHE A 28 -3.39 -9.59 -3.29
C PHE A 28 -2.06 -8.96 -3.67
N ASN A 29 -1.13 -8.86 -2.72
CA ASN A 29 0.16 -8.23 -2.95
C ASN A 29 1.28 -9.12 -2.36
N PRO A 30 1.80 -10.07 -3.15
CA PRO A 30 2.83 -10.99 -2.64
C PRO A 30 4.12 -10.30 -2.20
N VAL A 31 4.36 -9.06 -2.63
CA VAL A 31 5.56 -8.29 -2.26
C VAL A 31 5.67 -8.11 -0.75
N ILE A 32 4.53 -8.07 -0.05
CA ILE A 32 4.50 -7.91 1.42
C ILE A 32 5.28 -9.04 2.13
N ARG A 33 5.39 -10.21 1.50
CA ARG A 33 6.11 -11.36 2.06
C ARG A 33 7.61 -11.16 2.11
N ASN A 34 8.13 -10.18 1.35
CA ASN A 34 9.55 -9.86 1.33
C ASN A 34 9.98 -8.96 2.50
N ILE A 35 9.02 -8.48 3.29
CA ILE A 35 9.30 -7.60 4.41
C ILE A 35 9.57 -8.44 5.64
N PRO A 36 10.75 -8.29 6.28
CA PRO A 36 11.06 -9.08 7.48
C PRO A 36 10.10 -8.74 8.62
N VAL A 37 9.83 -9.75 9.42
CA VAL A 37 8.93 -9.66 10.56
C VAL A 37 9.72 -10.03 11.80
N ASP A 38 9.50 -9.33 12.92
CA ASP A 38 10.16 -9.63 14.16
C ASP A 38 9.48 -10.80 14.90
N GLU A 39 9.99 -11.13 16.09
CA GLU A 39 9.48 -12.26 16.86
C GLU A 39 8.04 -12.07 17.35
N TYR A 40 7.54 -10.83 17.33
CA TYR A 40 6.18 -10.50 17.75
C TYR A 40 5.21 -10.37 16.59
N GLY A 41 5.69 -10.58 15.36
CA GLY A 41 4.86 -10.48 14.18
C GLY A 41 4.77 -9.07 13.58
N PHE A 42 5.55 -8.12 14.08
CA PHE A 42 5.57 -6.77 13.54
C PHE A 42 6.55 -6.66 12.38
N GLN A 43 6.11 -6.03 11.32
CA GLN A 43 6.95 -5.78 10.16
C GLN A 43 8.03 -4.75 10.50
N GLN A 44 9.24 -5.01 10.05
CA GLN A 44 10.38 -4.14 10.31
C GLN A 44 10.55 -3.14 9.18
N GLY A 45 11.20 -2.01 9.50
CA GLY A 45 11.46 -0.95 8.55
C GLY A 45 10.41 0.15 8.63
N THR A 46 10.41 1.00 7.62
CA THR A 46 9.53 2.16 7.56
C THR A 46 8.68 2.11 6.30
N PHE A 47 7.40 2.34 6.46
CA PHE A 47 6.47 2.47 5.33
C PHE A 47 6.24 3.95 5.06
N THR A 48 6.34 4.34 3.81
CA THR A 48 6.08 5.72 3.41
C THR A 48 4.83 5.78 2.55
N ILE A 49 3.90 6.66 2.93
CA ILE A 49 2.66 6.89 2.20
C ILE A 49 2.63 8.34 1.79
N THR A 50 2.47 8.59 0.49
CA THR A 50 2.38 9.95 -0.05
C THR A 50 1.10 10.07 -0.86
N ILE A 51 0.36 11.13 -0.61
CA ILE A 51 -0.86 11.46 -1.35
C ILE A 51 -0.67 12.83 -1.98
N GLN A 52 -0.81 12.91 -3.31
CA GLN A 52 -0.64 14.14 -4.05
C GLN A 52 -1.87 14.41 -4.90
N TRP A 53 -2.23 15.68 -4.99
CA TRP A 53 -3.27 16.13 -5.91
C TRP A 53 -2.65 17.12 -6.89
N SER A 54 -3.02 16.99 -8.16
CA SER A 54 -2.61 17.93 -9.19
C SER A 54 -3.84 18.31 -10.03
N PRO A 55 -3.98 19.58 -10.38
CA PRO A 55 -4.97 19.97 -11.39
C PRO A 55 -4.52 19.44 -12.74
N GLU A 56 -5.45 19.04 -13.54
CA GLU A 56 -5.16 18.54 -14.90
C GLU A 56 -4.69 19.60 -15.86
#